data_82c0c8c2b41fdec5c2f97556bdb58af1
#
_entry.id   82c0c8c2b41fdec5c2f97556bdb58af1
#
_cell.length_a   1.000
_cell.length_b   1.000
_cell.length_c   1.000
_cell.angle_alpha   90.00
_cell.angle_beta   90.00
_cell.angle_gamma   90.00
#
_symmetry.space_group_name_H-M   'P 1'
#
loop_
_entity.id
_entity.type
_entity.pdbx_description
1 polymer ?
#
loop_
_entity_poly.entity_id
_entity_poly.type
_entity_poly.pdbx_seq_one_letter_code
_entity_poly.pdbx_strand_id
1 'polypeptide(L)'
;ETAAGAYPIEAVQTMVKIAESTEASINYRKRFKERTTLVNPDITNAISHACCTTAMDLNASAIISVTKSGFTARMVSKYRPECAVVACVMNKKAYRQLNLSWGVTPIMMCQLEKNTDQLFDLAVDTAEKTGIVQQGEVVVITAGVPLGVSGTTNLIKVHVVGHVLMKGKSINDKVVSGNLCVCKTASELL
;
A
#
# COMPACT_ATOMS: atom_id res chain seq x y z
N GLU A 1 -4.15 -20.43 26.59
CA GLU A 1 -2.69 -20.42 26.55
C GLU A 1 -2.10 -19.02 26.33
N THR A 2 -2.70 -18.19 25.50
CA THR A 2 -2.14 -16.86 25.14
C THR A 2 -2.15 -15.84 26.29
N ALA A 3 -3.05 -15.95 27.26
CA ALA A 3 -3.20 -14.98 28.34
C ALA A 3 -2.72 -15.54 29.69
N ALA A 4 -2.90 -16.84 29.96
CA ALA A 4 -2.65 -17.45 31.25
C ALA A 4 -2.31 -18.96 31.11
N GLY A 5 -1.33 -19.30 30.30
CA GLY A 5 -0.87 -20.66 30.08
C GLY A 5 0.62 -20.80 30.29
N ALA A 6 1.11 -22.01 30.16
CA ALA A 6 2.54 -22.32 30.29
C ALA A 6 3.34 -21.90 29.06
N TYR A 7 2.69 -21.75 27.88
CA TYR A 7 3.34 -21.54 26.58
C TYR A 7 2.71 -20.39 25.80
N PRO A 8 2.60 -19.14 26.32
CA PRO A 8 1.90 -18.05 25.66
C PRO A 8 2.60 -17.57 24.39
N ILE A 9 3.92 -17.59 24.35
CA ILE A 9 4.71 -17.15 23.19
C ILE A 9 4.60 -18.17 22.05
N GLU A 10 4.75 -19.45 22.35
CA GLU A 10 4.65 -20.55 21.39
C GLU A 10 3.25 -20.66 20.80
N ALA A 11 2.21 -20.38 21.60
CA ALA A 11 0.84 -20.33 21.14
C ALA A 11 0.66 -19.24 20.08
N VAL A 12 1.13 -18.01 20.33
CA VAL A 12 1.06 -16.90 19.39
C VAL A 12 1.91 -17.18 18.15
N GLN A 13 3.12 -17.71 18.29
CA GLN A 13 3.96 -18.09 17.15
C GLN A 13 3.30 -19.14 16.26
N THR A 14 2.61 -20.11 16.86
CA THR A 14 1.84 -21.12 16.10
C THR A 14 0.67 -20.48 15.35
N MET A 15 -0.05 -19.55 15.98
CA MET A 15 -1.13 -18.81 15.33
C MET A 15 -0.60 -17.98 14.13
N VAL A 16 0.56 -17.34 14.26
CA VAL A 16 1.21 -16.60 13.17
C VAL A 16 1.54 -17.52 12.00
N LYS A 17 2.19 -18.66 12.26
CA LYS A 17 2.52 -19.66 11.21
C LYS A 17 1.28 -20.18 10.47
N ILE A 18 0.19 -20.44 11.20
CA ILE A 18 -1.08 -20.86 10.59
C ILE A 18 -1.64 -19.75 9.71
N ALA A 19 -1.62 -18.50 10.19
CA ALA A 19 -2.10 -17.35 9.43
C ALA A 19 -1.30 -17.16 8.13
N GLU A 20 0.02 -17.15 8.20
CA GLU A 20 0.91 -17.00 7.05
C GLU A 20 0.70 -18.13 6.02
N SER A 21 0.63 -19.38 6.49
CA SER A 21 0.35 -20.53 5.60
C SER A 21 -1.01 -20.44 4.92
N THR A 22 -2.01 -19.94 5.64
CA THR A 22 -3.37 -19.76 5.10
C THR A 22 -3.40 -18.61 4.10
N GLU A 23 -2.74 -17.50 4.38
CA GLU A 23 -2.68 -16.32 3.49
C GLU A 23 -2.05 -16.66 2.14
N ALA A 24 -1.02 -17.51 2.10
CA ALA A 24 -0.40 -17.99 0.87
C ALA A 24 -1.37 -18.75 -0.06
N SER A 25 -2.44 -19.33 0.47
CA SER A 25 -3.46 -20.09 -0.29
C SER A 25 -4.67 -19.25 -0.72
N ILE A 26 -4.77 -17.99 -0.28
CA ILE A 26 -5.92 -17.13 -0.56
C ILE A 26 -5.92 -16.65 -2.00
N ASN A 27 -7.02 -16.87 -2.71
CA ASN A 27 -7.26 -16.19 -3.99
C ASN A 27 -7.88 -14.80 -3.74
N TYR A 28 -7.01 -13.79 -3.60
CA TYR A 28 -7.40 -12.42 -3.31
C TYR A 28 -8.29 -11.80 -4.38
N ARG A 29 -8.06 -12.09 -5.68
CA ARG A 29 -8.89 -11.60 -6.79
C ARG A 29 -10.32 -12.12 -6.72
N LYS A 30 -10.51 -13.41 -6.39
CA LYS A 30 -11.83 -14.00 -6.18
C LYS A 30 -12.54 -13.37 -4.99
N ARG A 31 -11.85 -13.29 -3.84
CA ARG A 31 -12.40 -12.65 -2.62
C ARG A 31 -12.80 -11.20 -2.82
N PHE A 32 -12.02 -10.46 -3.57
CA PHE A 32 -12.31 -9.07 -3.89
C PHE A 32 -13.62 -8.95 -4.69
N LYS A 33 -13.79 -9.76 -5.75
CA LYS A 33 -15.03 -9.78 -6.55
C LYS A 33 -16.26 -10.12 -5.72
N GLU A 34 -16.17 -11.09 -4.83
CA GLU A 34 -17.29 -11.49 -3.96
C GLU A 34 -17.68 -10.39 -2.96
N ARG A 35 -16.75 -9.57 -2.51
CA ARG A 35 -16.99 -8.47 -1.56
C ARG A 35 -17.56 -7.20 -2.18
N THR A 36 -17.39 -7.02 -3.47
CA THR A 36 -17.78 -5.79 -4.19
C THR A 36 -19.29 -5.59 -4.26
N THR A 37 -20.08 -6.65 -4.14
CA THR A 37 -21.54 -6.63 -4.34
C THR A 37 -22.34 -5.98 -3.20
N LEU A 38 -21.73 -5.60 -2.09
CA LEU A 38 -22.42 -5.18 -0.85
C LEU A 38 -22.09 -3.74 -0.40
N VAL A 39 -21.61 -2.88 -1.27
CA VAL A 39 -21.10 -1.56 -0.86
C VAL A 39 -22.12 -0.46 -1.10
N ASN A 40 -22.43 0.32 -0.04
CA ASN A 40 -23.20 1.55 -0.17
C ASN A 40 -22.47 2.50 -1.15
N PRO A 41 -23.20 3.08 -2.13
CA PRO A 41 -22.61 3.99 -3.10
C PRO A 41 -22.26 5.32 -2.44
N ASP A 42 -20.98 5.50 -2.11
CA ASP A 42 -20.41 6.79 -1.71
C ASP A 42 -19.01 6.96 -2.35
N ILE A 43 -18.55 8.22 -2.42
CA ILE A 43 -17.29 8.57 -3.07
C ILE A 43 -16.11 7.82 -2.46
N THR A 44 -16.03 7.73 -1.14
CA THR A 44 -14.91 7.07 -0.46
C THR A 44 -14.86 5.57 -0.76
N ASN A 45 -16.01 4.90 -0.77
CA ASN A 45 -16.07 3.49 -1.13
C ASN A 45 -15.68 3.28 -2.60
N ALA A 46 -16.21 4.10 -3.52
CA ALA A 46 -15.88 4.03 -4.95
C ALA A 46 -14.37 4.20 -5.20
N ILE A 47 -13.76 5.23 -4.61
CA ILE A 47 -12.32 5.49 -4.73
C ILE A 47 -11.50 4.37 -4.07
N SER A 48 -11.87 3.90 -2.89
CA SER A 48 -11.15 2.82 -2.22
C SER A 48 -11.22 1.51 -3.00
N HIS A 49 -12.37 1.21 -3.60
CA HIS A 49 -12.54 0.06 -4.50
C HIS A 49 -11.66 0.21 -5.75
N ALA A 50 -11.75 1.34 -6.44
CA ALA A 50 -10.96 1.64 -7.64
C ALA A 50 -9.45 1.59 -7.34
N CYS A 51 -9.01 2.06 -6.16
CA CYS A 51 -7.63 1.98 -5.70
C CYS A 51 -7.15 0.52 -5.60
N CYS A 52 -7.95 -0.36 -4.99
CA CYS A 52 -7.62 -1.78 -4.89
C CYS A 52 -7.64 -2.48 -6.26
N THR A 53 -8.59 -2.14 -7.14
CA THR A 53 -8.63 -2.66 -8.52
C THR A 53 -7.39 -2.24 -9.28
N THR A 54 -7.04 -0.95 -9.25
CA THR A 54 -5.84 -0.42 -9.90
C THR A 54 -4.58 -1.10 -9.40
N ALA A 55 -4.46 -1.31 -8.08
CA ALA A 55 -3.31 -2.00 -7.49
C ALA A 55 -3.20 -3.46 -7.97
N MET A 56 -4.32 -4.17 -8.06
CA MET A 56 -4.33 -5.55 -8.57
C MET A 56 -4.02 -5.64 -10.07
N ASP A 57 -4.53 -4.71 -10.88
CA ASP A 57 -4.33 -4.73 -12.33
C ASP A 57 -2.88 -4.40 -12.70
N LEU A 58 -2.23 -3.54 -11.91
CA LEU A 58 -0.82 -3.15 -12.08
C LEU A 58 0.16 -4.05 -11.33
N ASN A 59 -0.30 -5.05 -10.58
CA ASN A 59 0.50 -5.82 -9.63
C ASN A 59 1.37 -4.90 -8.74
N ALA A 60 0.74 -3.85 -8.20
CA ALA A 60 1.42 -2.86 -7.37
C ALA A 60 1.95 -3.50 -6.07
N SER A 61 3.13 -3.10 -5.64
CA SER A 61 3.78 -3.60 -4.42
C SER A 61 3.07 -3.13 -3.16
N ALA A 62 2.49 -1.92 -3.19
CA ALA A 62 1.73 -1.38 -2.07
C ALA A 62 0.69 -0.34 -2.51
N ILE A 63 -0.30 -0.15 -1.63
CA ILE A 63 -1.19 1.01 -1.66
C ILE A 63 -0.75 1.97 -0.54
N ILE A 64 -0.33 3.17 -0.90
CA ILE A 64 0.09 4.21 0.05
C ILE A 64 -1.10 5.12 0.33
N SER A 65 -1.62 5.09 1.54
CA SER A 65 -2.74 5.93 1.97
C SER A 65 -2.24 7.09 2.83
N VAL A 66 -2.33 8.31 2.30
CA VAL A 66 -2.04 9.51 3.09
C VAL A 66 -3.31 9.95 3.82
N THR A 67 -3.32 9.88 5.14
CA THR A 67 -4.52 10.06 5.94
C THR A 67 -4.26 10.71 7.29
N LYS A 68 -5.11 11.66 7.69
CA LYS A 68 -5.01 12.31 8.99
C LYS A 68 -5.54 11.44 10.13
N SER A 69 -6.68 10.81 9.92
CA SER A 69 -7.42 10.03 10.94
C SER A 69 -7.30 8.51 10.78
N GLY A 70 -6.62 8.04 9.73
CA GLY A 70 -6.60 6.64 9.36
C GLY A 70 -7.86 6.15 8.62
N PHE A 71 -8.81 7.04 8.34
CA PHE A 71 -10.08 6.66 7.72
C PHE A 71 -9.88 6.04 6.33
N THR A 72 -9.13 6.70 5.44
CA THR A 72 -8.82 6.20 4.09
C THR A 72 -8.16 4.82 4.12
N ALA A 73 -7.17 4.62 4.99
CA ALA A 73 -6.49 3.33 5.12
C ALA A 73 -7.45 2.21 5.56
N ARG A 74 -8.36 2.49 6.49
CA ARG A 74 -9.40 1.52 6.89
C ARG A 74 -10.38 1.21 5.76
N MET A 75 -10.74 2.21 4.95
CA MET A 75 -11.63 2.01 3.80
C MET A 75 -10.97 1.13 2.73
N VAL A 76 -9.69 1.34 2.44
CA VAL A 76 -8.91 0.45 1.56
C VAL A 76 -8.79 -0.95 2.17
N SER A 77 -8.40 -1.06 3.44
CA SER A 77 -8.27 -2.34 4.16
C SER A 77 -9.56 -3.18 4.15
N LYS A 78 -10.73 -2.53 4.15
CA LYS A 78 -12.03 -3.20 4.05
C LYS A 78 -12.14 -4.13 2.84
N TYR A 79 -11.51 -3.78 1.74
CA TYR A 79 -11.51 -4.56 0.50
C TYR A 79 -10.49 -5.70 0.48
N ARG A 80 -9.62 -5.78 1.49
CA ARG A 80 -8.62 -6.84 1.62
C ARG A 80 -7.74 -6.97 0.37
N PRO A 81 -7.04 -5.91 -0.09
CA PRO A 81 -6.13 -6.03 -1.22
C PRO A 81 -5.02 -7.04 -0.92
N GLU A 82 -4.47 -7.64 -1.97
CA GLU A 82 -3.35 -8.59 -1.88
C GLU A 82 -2.06 -7.89 -1.41
N CYS A 83 -1.80 -6.69 -1.94
CA CYS A 83 -0.63 -5.90 -1.58
C CYS A 83 -0.79 -5.20 -0.21
N ALA A 84 0.34 -4.84 0.39
CA ALA A 84 0.36 -4.10 1.65
C ALA A 84 -0.33 -2.74 1.54
N VAL A 85 -1.03 -2.33 2.60
CA VAL A 85 -1.60 -0.98 2.73
C VAL A 85 -0.72 -0.18 3.67
N VAL A 86 0.07 0.74 3.13
CA VAL A 86 0.93 1.64 3.91
C VAL A 86 0.14 2.88 4.28
N ALA A 87 -0.07 3.11 5.56
CA ALA A 87 -0.82 4.27 6.04
C ALA A 87 0.12 5.36 6.57
N CYS A 88 0.32 6.41 5.79
CA CYS A 88 1.11 7.57 6.17
C CYS A 88 0.26 8.50 7.05
N VAL A 89 0.58 8.57 8.33
CA VAL A 89 -0.15 9.35 9.34
C VAL A 89 0.76 10.31 10.11
N MET A 90 0.19 11.39 10.61
CA MET A 90 0.89 12.40 11.43
C MET A 90 0.44 12.37 12.89
N ASN A 91 -0.53 11.53 13.23
CA ASN A 91 -1.13 11.48 14.56
C ASN A 91 -0.80 10.14 15.22
N LYS A 92 -0.17 10.20 16.40
CA LYS A 92 0.19 9.00 17.19
C LYS A 92 -1.02 8.13 17.54
N LYS A 93 -2.21 8.71 17.75
CA LYS A 93 -3.43 7.95 18.02
C LYS A 93 -3.83 7.13 16.79
N ALA A 94 -3.90 7.75 15.61
CA ALA A 94 -4.20 7.06 14.36
C ALA A 94 -3.16 5.97 14.05
N TYR A 95 -1.86 6.26 14.24
CA TYR A 95 -0.77 5.30 14.10
C TYR A 95 -1.02 4.03 14.93
N ARG A 96 -1.32 4.18 16.24
CA ARG A 96 -1.56 3.05 17.13
C ARG A 96 -2.83 2.27 16.77
N GLN A 97 -3.90 2.96 16.42
CA GLN A 97 -5.19 2.34 16.05
C GLN A 97 -5.10 1.54 14.76
N LEU A 98 -4.33 2.00 13.78
CA LEU A 98 -4.20 1.34 12.49
C LEU A 98 -3.46 -0.01 12.54
N ASN A 99 -2.65 -0.26 13.57
CA ASN A 99 -2.05 -1.58 13.79
C ASN A 99 -3.11 -2.68 14.04
N LEU A 100 -4.34 -2.31 14.38
CA LEU A 100 -5.46 -3.24 14.51
C LEU A 100 -6.24 -3.43 13.20
N SER A 101 -5.86 -2.74 12.13
CA SER A 101 -6.51 -2.83 10.82
C SER A 101 -5.79 -3.88 9.96
N TRP A 102 -6.56 -4.73 9.30
CA TRP A 102 -6.02 -5.80 8.49
C TRP A 102 -5.15 -5.30 7.35
N GLY A 103 -3.95 -5.86 7.21
CA GLY A 103 -3.02 -5.57 6.13
C GLY A 103 -2.53 -4.11 6.09
N VAL A 104 -2.72 -3.35 7.17
CA VAL A 104 -2.29 -1.95 7.27
C VAL A 104 -1.01 -1.86 8.08
N THR A 105 0.02 -1.29 7.46
CA THR A 105 1.27 -0.90 8.12
C THR A 105 1.29 0.61 8.26
N PRO A 106 1.06 1.15 9.47
CA PRO A 106 1.10 2.59 9.69
C PRO A 106 2.54 3.10 9.76
N ILE A 107 2.78 4.26 9.15
CA ILE A 107 4.06 4.96 9.19
C ILE A 107 3.84 6.40 9.66
N MET A 108 4.69 6.88 10.57
CA MET A 108 4.66 8.26 11.03
C MET A 108 5.37 9.17 10.03
N MET A 109 4.66 10.19 9.56
CA MET A 109 5.26 11.29 8.80
C MET A 109 5.59 12.46 9.74
N CYS A 110 6.80 13.02 9.56
CA CYS A 110 7.27 14.10 10.47
C CYS A 110 6.77 15.49 10.08
N GLN A 111 6.35 15.70 8.83
CA GLN A 111 5.97 17.02 8.31
C GLN A 111 4.71 16.95 7.45
N LEU A 112 3.96 18.02 7.44
CA LEU A 112 2.81 18.25 6.55
C LEU A 112 3.28 19.19 5.44
N GLU A 113 3.52 18.63 4.27
CA GLU A 113 3.81 19.46 3.10
C GLU A 113 2.54 20.20 2.65
N LYS A 114 2.73 21.45 2.26
CA LYS A 114 1.61 22.29 1.78
C LYS A 114 1.20 21.92 0.36
N ASN A 115 2.12 21.34 -0.40
CA ASN A 115 1.90 20.90 -1.77
C ASN A 115 1.58 19.41 -1.79
N THR A 116 0.52 19.03 -2.48
CA THR A 116 0.06 17.64 -2.59
C THR A 116 1.09 16.71 -3.23
N ASP A 117 1.83 17.19 -4.24
CA ASP A 117 2.86 16.37 -4.91
C ASP A 117 4.04 16.11 -3.97
N GLN A 118 4.53 17.13 -3.28
CA GLN A 118 5.60 16.97 -2.29
C GLN A 118 5.20 16.03 -1.15
N LEU A 119 3.93 16.09 -0.73
CA LEU A 119 3.42 15.18 0.28
C LEU A 119 3.41 13.74 -0.19
N PHE A 120 3.05 13.51 -1.46
CA PHE A 120 3.08 12.17 -2.04
C PHE A 120 4.50 11.63 -2.20
N ASP A 121 5.42 12.45 -2.68
CA ASP A 121 6.83 12.08 -2.78
C ASP A 121 7.39 11.74 -1.39
N LEU A 122 7.12 12.56 -0.38
CA LEU A 122 7.52 12.28 1.01
C LEU A 122 6.90 10.97 1.55
N ALA A 123 5.66 10.67 1.18
CA ALA A 123 4.99 9.43 1.59
C ALA A 123 5.63 8.20 0.95
N VAL A 124 6.00 8.29 -0.33
CA VAL A 124 6.73 7.24 -1.06
C VAL A 124 8.11 7.04 -0.48
N ASP A 125 8.90 8.11 -0.30
CA ASP A 125 10.23 8.07 0.30
C ASP A 125 10.21 7.46 1.71
N THR A 126 9.16 7.79 2.48
CA THR A 126 9.00 7.23 3.82
C THR A 126 8.69 5.74 3.77
N ALA A 127 7.84 5.31 2.83
CA ALA A 127 7.53 3.89 2.62
C ALA A 127 8.77 3.10 2.14
N GLU A 128 9.57 3.68 1.24
CA GLU A 128 10.84 3.09 0.76
C GLU A 128 11.83 2.89 1.93
N LYS A 129 11.99 3.88 2.78
CA LYS A 129 12.88 3.79 3.97
C LYS A 129 12.49 2.70 4.95
N THR A 130 11.23 2.28 4.97
CA THR A 130 10.79 1.14 5.81
C THR A 130 11.05 -0.22 5.15
N GLY A 131 11.49 -0.25 3.90
CA GLY A 131 11.74 -1.48 3.14
C GLY A 131 10.48 -2.20 2.64
N ILE A 132 9.29 -1.57 2.78
CA ILE A 132 8.04 -2.17 2.30
C ILE A 132 7.94 -2.08 0.77
N VAL A 133 8.49 -1.02 0.20
CA VAL A 133 8.57 -0.81 -1.26
C VAL A 133 10.01 -0.53 -1.67
N GLN A 134 10.36 -0.89 -2.90
CA GLN A 134 11.71 -0.74 -3.45
C GLN A 134 11.69 0.13 -4.70
N GLN A 135 12.85 0.67 -5.06
CA GLN A 135 13.00 1.46 -6.29
C GLN A 135 12.61 0.64 -7.52
N GLY A 136 11.89 1.29 -8.43
CA GLY A 136 11.36 0.67 -9.65
C GLY A 136 10.01 -0.02 -9.48
N GLU A 137 9.53 -0.21 -8.26
CA GLU A 137 8.21 -0.80 -8.02
C GLU A 137 7.07 0.19 -8.27
N VAL A 138 5.92 -0.34 -8.66
CA VAL A 138 4.70 0.44 -8.83
C VAL A 138 3.92 0.48 -7.52
N VAL A 139 3.49 1.68 -7.11
CA VAL A 139 2.61 1.89 -5.96
C VAL A 139 1.38 2.70 -6.38
N VAL A 140 0.29 2.49 -5.66
CA VAL A 140 -0.94 3.28 -5.82
C VAL A 140 -1.11 4.17 -4.61
N ILE A 141 -1.14 5.48 -4.82
CA ILE A 141 -1.31 6.47 -3.75
C ILE A 141 -2.77 6.89 -3.70
N THR A 142 -3.34 6.98 -2.50
CA THR A 142 -4.68 7.50 -2.27
C THR A 142 -4.71 8.49 -1.11
N ALA A 143 -5.49 9.55 -1.28
CA ALA A 143 -5.61 10.62 -0.30
C ALA A 143 -6.96 11.34 -0.41
N GLY A 144 -7.26 12.15 0.59
CA GLY A 144 -8.33 13.14 0.55
C GLY A 144 -7.79 14.54 0.25
N VAL A 145 -8.28 15.17 -0.80
CA VAL A 145 -7.96 16.55 -1.18
C VAL A 145 -9.22 17.42 -1.05
N PRO A 146 -9.17 18.61 -0.44
CA PRO A 146 -7.98 19.26 0.13
C PRO A 146 -7.43 18.58 1.38
N LEU A 147 -6.10 18.66 1.51
CA LEU A 147 -5.38 18.02 2.61
C LEU A 147 -5.87 18.53 3.98
N GLY A 148 -5.96 17.62 4.95
CA GLY A 148 -6.35 17.98 6.31
C GLY A 148 -7.85 17.92 6.60
N VAL A 149 -8.71 17.75 5.60
CA VAL A 149 -10.14 17.49 5.78
C VAL A 149 -10.34 15.98 5.96
N SER A 150 -10.92 15.57 7.09
CA SER A 150 -11.15 14.16 7.39
C SER A 150 -12.36 13.63 6.64
N GLY A 151 -12.27 12.40 6.08
CA GLY A 151 -13.38 11.72 5.43
C GLY A 151 -13.57 12.01 3.94
N THR A 152 -12.64 12.72 3.31
CA THR A 152 -12.70 13.06 1.87
C THR A 152 -11.67 12.27 1.08
N THR A 153 -11.84 10.94 0.95
CA THR A 153 -10.98 10.16 0.03
C THR A 153 -11.50 10.34 -1.38
N ASN A 154 -10.76 11.06 -2.24
CA ASN A 154 -11.22 11.44 -3.58
C ASN A 154 -10.13 11.44 -4.66
N LEU A 155 -8.93 10.94 -4.33
CA LEU A 155 -7.78 10.95 -5.24
C LEU A 155 -7.12 9.57 -5.30
N ILE A 156 -6.73 9.17 -6.51
CA ILE A 156 -5.86 8.03 -6.81
C ILE A 156 -4.73 8.52 -7.73
N LYS A 157 -3.48 8.18 -7.39
CA LYS A 157 -2.30 8.45 -8.22
C LYS A 157 -1.48 7.17 -8.32
N VAL A 158 -1.13 6.75 -9.53
CA VAL A 158 -0.15 5.70 -9.76
C VAL A 158 1.24 6.33 -9.77
N HIS A 159 2.19 5.71 -9.07
CA HIS A 159 3.55 6.21 -8.95
C HIS A 159 4.54 5.06 -9.04
N VAL A 160 5.70 5.30 -9.68
CA VAL A 160 6.84 4.39 -9.67
C VAL A 160 7.84 4.89 -8.64
N VAL A 161 8.23 4.04 -7.69
CA VAL A 161 9.14 4.40 -6.60
C VAL A 161 10.51 4.74 -7.15
N GLY A 162 11.08 5.86 -6.71
CA GLY A 162 12.37 6.37 -7.16
C GLY A 162 12.27 7.38 -8.31
N HIS A 163 13.42 7.85 -8.78
CA HIS A 163 13.49 8.83 -9.85
C HIS A 163 13.55 8.14 -11.22
N VAL A 164 12.62 8.52 -12.11
CA VAL A 164 12.66 8.10 -13.51
C VAL A 164 13.79 8.84 -14.22
N LEU A 165 14.96 8.21 -14.35
CA LEU A 165 16.12 8.78 -15.04
C LEU A 165 15.98 8.71 -16.56
N MET A 166 15.32 7.70 -17.11
CA MET A 166 15.11 7.49 -18.54
C MET A 166 13.76 6.82 -18.81
N LYS A 167 13.17 7.17 -19.96
CA LYS A 167 12.00 6.49 -20.50
C LYS A 167 12.36 5.86 -21.84
N GLY A 168 12.34 4.53 -21.94
CA GLY A 168 12.51 3.79 -23.19
C GLY A 168 11.19 3.60 -23.92
N LYS A 169 11.26 3.31 -25.23
CA LYS A 169 10.10 2.88 -26.04
C LYS A 169 10.20 1.36 -26.22
N SER A 170 9.19 0.63 -25.81
CA SER A 170 9.12 -0.82 -26.02
C SER A 170 8.84 -1.13 -27.52
N ILE A 171 9.44 -2.19 -28.03
CA ILE A 171 9.20 -2.72 -29.38
C ILE A 171 7.95 -3.62 -29.39
N ASN A 172 7.61 -4.19 -28.25
CA ASN A 172 6.41 -5.01 -28.02
C ASN A 172 5.63 -4.32 -26.90
N ASP A 173 4.35 -4.15 -26.99
CA ASP A 173 3.46 -3.41 -26.08
C ASP A 173 3.54 -3.76 -24.57
N LYS A 174 4.67 -4.32 -24.13
CA LYS A 174 4.95 -4.61 -22.73
C LYS A 174 5.61 -3.40 -22.07
N VAL A 175 4.98 -2.91 -21.02
CA VAL A 175 5.58 -1.90 -20.12
C VAL A 175 6.38 -2.65 -19.05
N VAL A 176 7.65 -2.30 -18.91
CA VAL A 176 8.54 -2.84 -17.87
C VAL A 176 9.10 -1.66 -17.07
N SER A 177 8.97 -1.73 -15.76
CA SER A 177 9.61 -0.79 -14.84
C SER A 177 10.71 -1.51 -14.07
N GLY A 178 11.84 -0.85 -13.86
CA GLY A 178 12.98 -1.43 -13.13
C GLY A 178 14.10 -0.44 -12.96
N ASN A 179 15.15 -0.86 -12.27
CA ASN A 179 16.37 -0.07 -12.11
C ASN A 179 17.18 -0.05 -13.41
N LEU A 180 17.69 1.13 -13.78
CA LEU A 180 18.57 1.27 -14.93
C LEU A 180 19.97 0.73 -14.57
N CYS A 181 20.42 -0.27 -15.31
CA CYS A 181 21.80 -0.73 -15.29
C CYS A 181 22.50 -0.29 -16.58
N VAL A 182 23.61 0.43 -16.45
CA VAL A 182 24.43 0.84 -17.59
C VAL A 182 25.61 -0.11 -17.68
N CYS A 183 25.53 -1.04 -18.64
CA CYS A 183 26.61 -1.99 -18.92
C CYS A 183 27.47 -1.48 -20.08
N LYS A 184 28.79 -1.46 -19.91
CA LYS A 184 29.77 -1.09 -20.96
C LYS A 184 30.21 -2.30 -21.79
N THR A 185 30.05 -3.51 -21.24
CA THR A 185 30.42 -4.77 -21.88
C THR A 185 29.31 -5.81 -21.69
N ALA A 186 29.23 -6.79 -22.60
CA ALA A 186 28.26 -7.87 -22.48
C ALA A 186 28.47 -8.78 -21.24
N SER A 187 29.67 -8.80 -20.68
CA SER A 187 30.03 -9.55 -19.48
C SER A 187 29.52 -8.90 -18.18
N GLU A 188 29.09 -7.64 -18.22
CA GLU A 188 28.49 -6.94 -17.07
C GLU A 188 26.97 -7.19 -16.96
N LEU A 189 26.39 -7.90 -17.93
CA LEU A 189 24.95 -8.23 -17.98
C LEU A 189 24.61 -9.57 -17.29
N LEU A 190 25.61 -10.35 -16.90
CA LEU A 190 25.47 -11.65 -16.21
C LEU A 190 25.78 -11.50 -14.71
#